data_6ee452cd01cf526e5769a4f63690113e
#
_entry.id   6ee452cd01cf526e5769a4f63690113e
#
_cell.length_a   1.000
_cell.length_b   1.000
_cell.length_c   1.000
_cell.angle_alpha   90.00
_cell.angle_beta   90.00
_cell.angle_gamma   90.00
#
_symmetry.space_group_name_H-M   'P 1'
#
loop_
_entity.id
_entity.type
_entity.pdbx_description
1 polymer ?
#
loop_
_entity_poly.entity_id
_entity_poly.type
_entity_poly.pdbx_seq_one_letter_code
_entity_poly.pdbx_strand_id
1 'polypeptide(L)' 'MHHYTTVMKHKGDWWIGWIEEVPGVNCQERSKAELTATLRITLREALAWHRQAARAAAGEGYEEAVIAL' A
#
# COMPACT_ATOMS: atom_id res chain seq x y z
N MET A 1 -1.46 12.34 -10.33
CA MET A 1 -0.34 11.49 -9.86
C MET A 1 -0.55 11.17 -8.40
N HIS A 2 -0.37 9.91 -8.01
CA HIS A 2 -0.61 9.47 -6.65
C HIS A 2 0.71 9.34 -5.91
N HIS A 3 0.79 9.98 -4.77
CA HIS A 3 1.95 9.88 -3.89
C HIS A 3 1.53 9.19 -2.59
N TYR A 4 2.40 8.34 -2.10
CA TYR A 4 2.18 7.60 -0.85
C TYR A 4 3.34 7.84 0.09
N THR A 5 3.04 7.91 1.37
CA THR A 5 4.03 8.24 2.40
C THR A 5 4.40 6.97 3.16
N THR A 6 5.68 6.65 3.17
CA THR A 6 6.19 5.54 3.98
C THR A 6 6.57 6.06 5.36
N VAL A 7 6.24 5.26 6.37
CA VAL A 7 6.77 5.44 7.72
C VAL A 7 7.68 4.27 7.98
N MET A 8 8.95 4.54 8.25
CA MET A 8 9.96 3.51 8.47
C MET A 8 10.70 3.77 9.76
N LYS A 9 10.95 2.72 10.52
CA LYS A 9 11.75 2.86 11.75
C LYS A 9 12.65 1.64 11.94
N HIS A 10 13.78 1.89 12.56
CA HIS A 10 14.73 0.84 12.91
C HIS A 10 14.36 0.27 14.28
N LYS A 11 14.21 -1.04 14.33
CA LYS A 11 13.85 -1.73 15.56
C LYS A 11 14.75 -2.97 15.74
N GLY A 12 15.72 -2.90 16.62
CA GLY A 12 16.73 -3.95 16.76
C GLY A 12 17.51 -4.09 15.45
N ASP A 13 17.55 -5.31 14.90
CA ASP A 13 18.25 -5.60 13.66
C ASP A 13 17.35 -5.44 12.42
N TRP A 14 16.13 -4.97 12.60
CA TRP A 14 15.15 -4.89 11.55
C TRP A 14 14.75 -3.46 11.25
N TRP A 15 14.44 -3.21 10.00
CA TRP A 15 13.70 -2.04 9.56
C TRP A 15 12.27 -2.45 9.35
N ILE A 16 11.34 -1.76 10.00
CA ILE A 16 9.91 -1.99 9.85
C ILE A 16 9.26 -0.76 9.24
N GLY A 17 8.21 -0.97 8.48
CA GLY A 17 7.54 0.16 7.84
C GLY A 17 6.14 -0.14 7.37
N TRP A 18 5.44 0.94 7.08
CA TRP A 18 4.06 0.90 6.60
C TRP A 18 3.77 2.13 5.74
N ILE A 19 2.57 2.16 5.19
CA ILE A 19 2.11 3.27 4.33
C ILE A 19 1.02 4.02 5.07
N GLU A 20 1.18 5.34 5.24
CA GLU A 20 0.20 6.15 5.97
C GLU A 20 -1.19 6.08 5.36
N GLU A 21 -1.27 6.18 4.04
CA GLU A 21 -2.54 6.28 3.32
C GLU A 21 -3.24 4.94 3.09
N VAL A 22 -2.55 3.82 3.29
CA VAL A 22 -3.09 2.49 2.97
C VAL A 22 -2.88 1.55 4.16
N PRO A 23 -3.90 1.37 5.00
CA PRO A 23 -3.84 0.44 6.12
C PRO A 23 -3.59 -1.00 5.65
N GLY A 24 -2.87 -1.77 6.46
CA GLY A 24 -2.61 -3.17 6.18
C GLY A 24 -1.34 -3.45 5.39
N VAL A 25 -0.65 -2.43 4.91
CA VAL A 25 0.64 -2.60 4.24
C VAL A 25 1.73 -2.46 5.28
N ASN A 26 2.25 -3.58 5.77
CA ASN A 26 3.30 -3.64 6.79
C ASN A 26 4.40 -4.57 6.32
N CYS A 27 5.64 -4.13 6.38
CA CYS A 27 6.78 -4.92 5.94
C CYS A 27 7.93 -4.79 6.93
N GLN A 28 8.84 -5.76 6.90
CA GLN A 28 10.10 -5.66 7.62
C GLN A 28 11.22 -6.26 6.79
N GLU A 29 12.37 -5.62 6.82
CA GLU A 29 13.55 -6.04 6.09
C GLU A 29 14.81 -5.71 6.90
N ARG A 30 15.94 -6.22 6.44
CA ARG A 30 17.22 -5.98 7.13
C ARG A 30 17.80 -4.60 6.86
N SER A 31 17.40 -3.95 5.78
CA SER A 31 17.88 -2.62 5.43
C SER A 31 16.74 -1.71 5.00
N LYS A 32 16.98 -0.41 5.11
CA LYS A 32 16.02 0.60 4.69
C LYS A 32 15.75 0.52 3.17
N ALA A 33 16.78 0.27 2.38
CA ALA A 33 16.65 0.16 0.92
C ALA A 33 15.77 -1.04 0.55
N GLU A 34 16.00 -2.20 1.18
CA GLU A 34 15.18 -3.38 0.96
C GLU A 34 13.74 -3.13 1.40
N LEU A 35 13.53 -2.47 2.54
CA LEU A 35 12.21 -2.15 3.03
C LEU A 35 11.44 -1.26 2.05
N THR A 36 12.10 -0.24 1.50
CA THR A 36 11.49 0.66 0.53
C THR A 36 11.03 -0.12 -0.71
N ALA A 37 11.86 -1.02 -1.20
CA ALA A 37 11.53 -1.86 -2.35
C ALA A 37 10.34 -2.78 -2.05
N THR A 38 10.35 -3.44 -0.90
CA THR A 38 9.29 -4.35 -0.49
C THR A 38 7.97 -3.61 -0.27
N LEU A 39 8.01 -2.43 0.36
CA LEU A 39 6.82 -1.60 0.55
C LEU A 39 6.20 -1.20 -0.78
N ARG A 40 7.02 -0.88 -1.78
CA ARG A 40 6.51 -0.52 -3.12
C ARG A 40 5.74 -1.68 -3.75
N ILE A 41 6.31 -2.88 -3.69
CA ILE A 41 5.67 -4.08 -4.26
C ILE A 41 4.38 -4.38 -3.52
N THR A 42 4.43 -4.42 -2.20
CA THR A 42 3.27 -4.74 -1.36
C THR A 42 2.15 -3.71 -1.53
N LEU A 43 2.51 -2.43 -1.67
CA LEU A 43 1.55 -1.36 -1.92
C LEU A 43 0.82 -1.56 -3.25
N ARG A 44 1.56 -1.89 -4.32
CA ARG A 44 0.95 -2.15 -5.63
C ARG A 44 -0.06 -3.30 -5.56
N GLU A 45 0.32 -4.37 -4.88
CA GLU A 45 -0.55 -5.53 -4.70
C GLU A 45 -1.80 -5.17 -3.89
N ALA A 46 -1.62 -4.42 -2.80
CA ALA A 46 -2.72 -3.98 -1.95
C ALA A 46 -3.70 -3.09 -2.72
N LEU A 47 -3.19 -2.14 -3.50
CA LEU A 47 -4.03 -1.25 -4.29
C LEU A 47 -4.83 -2.02 -5.35
N ALA A 48 -4.20 -2.97 -6.03
CA ALA A 48 -4.88 -3.80 -7.01
C ALA A 48 -5.98 -4.64 -6.35
N TRP A 49 -5.68 -5.22 -5.19
CA TRP A 49 -6.65 -6.00 -4.44
C TRP A 49 -7.82 -5.15 -3.97
N HIS A 50 -7.58 -3.96 -3.45
CA HIS A 50 -8.64 -3.04 -3.01
C HIS A 50 -9.56 -2.65 -4.16
N ARG A 51 -9.00 -2.40 -5.35
CA ARG A 51 -9.81 -2.08 -6.52
C ARG A 51 -10.72 -3.24 -6.92
N GLN A 52 -10.18 -4.45 -6.95
CA GLN A 52 -10.96 -5.64 -7.26
C GLN A 52 -12.05 -5.88 -6.22
N ALA A 53 -11.71 -5.74 -4.94
CA ALA A 53 -12.68 -5.92 -3.86
C ALA A 53 -13.80 -4.89 -3.93
N ALA A 54 -13.50 -3.65 -4.27
CA ALA A 54 -14.49 -2.58 -4.41
C ALA A 54 -15.46 -2.88 -5.56
N ARG A 55 -14.94 -3.33 -6.70
CA ARG A 55 -15.77 -3.71 -7.84
C ARG A 55 -16.64 -4.92 -7.53
N ALA A 56 -16.08 -5.92 -6.89
CA ALA A 56 -16.82 -7.12 -6.50
C ALA A 56 -17.95 -6.78 -5.52
N ALA A 57 -17.70 -5.89 -4.58
CA ALA A 57 -18.71 -5.44 -3.62
C ALA A 57 -19.86 -4.68 -4.30
N ALA A 58 -19.57 -3.95 -5.36
CA ALA A 58 -20.59 -3.20 -6.11
C ALA A 58 -21.52 -4.12 -6.90
N GLY A 59 -21.00 -5.26 -7.38
CA GLY A 59 -21.76 -6.15 -8.23
C GLY A 59 -21.95 -5.58 -9.64
N GLU A 60 -23.10 -5.84 -10.25
CA GLU A 60 -23.39 -5.34 -11.58
C GLU A 60 -24.01 -3.94 -11.54
N GLY A 61 -23.89 -3.23 -12.66
CA GLY A 61 -24.56 -1.95 -12.83
C GLY A 61 -23.92 -0.78 -12.11
N TYR A 62 -22.66 -0.92 -11.74
CA TYR A 62 -21.94 0.18 -11.09
C TYR A 62 -21.28 1.11 -12.10
N GLU A 63 -20.94 2.30 -11.64
CA GLU A 63 -20.16 3.27 -12.39
C GLU A 63 -18.86 3.57 -11.66
N GLU A 64 -17.82 3.87 -12.43
CA GLU A 64 -16.54 4.31 -11.86
C GLU A 64 -16.31 5.77 -12.28
N ALA A 65 -15.78 6.55 -11.34
CA ALA A 65 -15.40 7.92 -11.59
C ALA A 65 -14.14 8.23 -10.78
N VAL A 66 -13.35 9.17 -11.26
CA VAL A 66 -12.12 9.60 -10.58
C VAL A 66 -12.39 10.89 -9.83
N ILE A 67 -12.00 10.90 -8.56
CA ILE A 67 -12.07 12.09 -7.73
C ILE A 67 -10.64 12.58 -7.49
N ALA A 68 -10.38 13.83 -7.84
CA ALA A 68 -9.11 14.49 -7.53
C ALA A 68 -9.26 15.32 -6.27
N LEU A 69 -8.30 15.18 -5.35
CA LEU A 69 -8.28 15.95 -4.10
C LEU A 69 -7.19 17.02 -4.14
#